data_f43c43bbbb7dbcd06ed1b39422702d35
#
_entry.id   f43c43bbbb7dbcd06ed1b39422702d35
#
_cell.length_a   1.000
_cell.length_b   1.000
_cell.length_c   1.000
_cell.angle_alpha   90.00
_cell.angle_beta   90.00
_cell.angle_gamma   90.00
#
_symmetry.space_group_name_H-M   'P 1'
#
loop_
_entity.id
_entity.type
_entity.pdbx_description
1 polymer ?
#
loop_
_entity_poly.entity_id
_entity_poly.type
_entity_poly.pdbx_seq_one_letter_code
_entity_poly.pdbx_strand_id
1 'polypeptide(L)'
;FKIHNLRLKQYLCTYFNYTMDKKTEEFYDRLKVELDLSNTWPAIYLFKFIVPTESDNVKRVESAFDCMGAVINTRKSKTGKFTSISIDVTMKDSQEIVDKYLEVSTIEGIVSL
;
A
#
# COMPACT_ATOMS: atom_id res chain seq x y z
N PHE A 1 4.34 4.07 -9.64
CA PHE A 1 4.45 2.65 -9.96
C PHE A 1 3.20 1.88 -9.55
N LYS A 2 3.03 0.70 -10.11
CA LYS A 2 1.90 -0.18 -9.81
C LYS A 2 2.36 -1.46 -9.16
N ILE A 3 1.58 -1.92 -8.19
CA ILE A 3 1.81 -3.21 -7.53
C ILE A 3 0.58 -4.07 -7.74
N HIS A 4 0.79 -5.26 -8.32
CA HIS A 4 -0.30 -6.21 -8.49
C HIS A 4 -0.43 -7.07 -7.25
N ASN A 5 -1.54 -6.91 -6.57
CA ASN A 5 -1.73 -7.49 -5.27
C ASN A 5 -1.92 -8.98 -5.20
N LEU A 6 -2.38 -9.59 -6.26
CA LEU A 6 -2.62 -11.03 -6.24
C LEU A 6 -1.41 -11.80 -5.76
N ARG A 7 -0.26 -11.39 -6.22
CA ARG A 7 1.00 -12.01 -5.86
C ARG A 7 1.38 -11.79 -4.41
N LEU A 8 1.26 -10.53 -3.98
CA LEU A 8 1.58 -10.17 -2.61
C LEU A 8 0.63 -10.83 -1.63
N LYS A 9 -0.65 -10.88 -1.98
CA LYS A 9 -1.64 -11.55 -1.16
C LYS A 9 -1.30 -13.02 -0.95
N GLN A 10 -0.88 -13.70 -1.99
CA GLN A 10 -0.48 -15.10 -1.90
C GLN A 10 0.69 -15.27 -0.95
N TYR A 11 1.67 -14.41 -1.02
CA TYR A 11 2.80 -14.45 -0.11
C TYR A 11 2.44 -14.16 1.31
N LEU A 12 1.57 -13.19 1.53
CA LEU A 12 1.15 -12.84 2.87
C LEU A 12 0.36 -13.95 3.55
N CYS A 13 -0.38 -14.77 2.79
CA CYS A 13 -1.04 -15.93 3.34
C CYS A 13 -0.06 -16.96 3.91
N THR A 14 1.14 -16.99 3.38
CA THR A 14 2.19 -17.92 3.83
C THR A 14 3.34 -17.19 4.51
N TYR A 15 3.14 -15.95 4.86
CA TYR A 15 4.17 -15.04 5.33
C TYR A 15 5.01 -15.58 6.47
N PHE A 16 4.37 -16.24 7.42
CA PHE A 16 5.07 -16.76 8.59
C PHE A 16 5.97 -17.94 8.26
N ASN A 17 5.78 -18.55 7.10
CA ASN A 17 6.48 -19.76 6.72
C ASN A 17 7.51 -19.54 5.62
N TYR A 18 7.38 -18.44 4.88
CA TYR A 18 8.20 -18.20 3.70
C TYR A 18 8.66 -16.77 3.61
N THR A 19 9.82 -16.62 2.98
CA THR A 19 10.24 -15.33 2.49
C THR A 19 9.41 -14.98 1.26
N MET A 20 9.37 -13.69 0.92
CA MET A 20 8.79 -13.22 -0.32
C MET A 20 9.49 -13.85 -1.51
N ASP A 21 8.77 -13.98 -2.63
CA ASP A 21 9.39 -14.35 -3.88
C ASP A 21 10.48 -13.35 -4.23
N LYS A 22 11.52 -13.85 -4.86
CA LYS A 22 12.72 -13.08 -5.15
C LYS A 22 12.44 -11.82 -5.96
N LYS A 23 11.55 -11.91 -6.96
CA LYS A 23 11.20 -10.75 -7.78
C LYS A 23 10.50 -9.65 -6.99
N THR A 24 9.61 -10.05 -6.09
CA THR A 24 8.91 -9.12 -5.23
C THR A 24 9.87 -8.46 -4.24
N GLU A 25 10.76 -9.26 -3.68
CA GLU A 25 11.78 -8.77 -2.77
C GLU A 25 12.70 -7.77 -3.47
N GLU A 26 13.17 -8.09 -4.67
CA GLU A 26 14.01 -7.19 -5.45
C GLU A 26 13.27 -5.89 -5.81
N PHE A 27 11.98 -5.99 -6.11
CA PHE A 27 11.18 -4.82 -6.40
C PHE A 27 11.14 -3.87 -5.21
N TYR A 28 10.88 -4.39 -4.02
CA TYR A 28 10.83 -3.55 -2.83
C TYR A 28 12.21 -3.05 -2.41
N ASP A 29 13.25 -3.82 -2.63
CA ASP A 29 14.62 -3.36 -2.36
C ASP A 29 14.96 -2.16 -3.23
N ARG A 30 14.61 -2.20 -4.52
CA ARG A 30 14.83 -1.07 -5.41
C ARG A 30 13.98 0.13 -5.03
N LEU A 31 12.72 -0.12 -4.66
CA LEU A 31 11.84 0.94 -4.20
C LEU A 31 12.42 1.66 -2.99
N LYS A 32 12.94 0.90 -2.01
CA LYS A 32 13.58 1.50 -0.83
C LYS A 32 14.76 2.38 -1.22
N VAL A 33 15.60 1.92 -2.12
CA VAL A 33 16.74 2.71 -2.58
C VAL A 33 16.28 4.01 -3.23
N GLU A 34 15.30 3.94 -4.11
CA GLU A 34 14.76 5.14 -4.77
C GLU A 34 14.13 6.11 -3.79
N LEU A 35 13.39 5.60 -2.82
CA LEU A 35 12.77 6.43 -1.80
C LEU A 35 13.82 7.13 -0.93
N ASP A 36 14.88 6.42 -0.57
CA ASP A 36 15.95 6.97 0.23
C ASP A 36 16.74 8.05 -0.53
N LEU A 37 16.88 7.90 -1.84
CA LEU A 37 17.54 8.89 -2.67
C LEU A 37 16.68 10.14 -2.87
N SER A 38 15.36 9.99 -2.87
CA SER A 38 14.43 11.07 -3.17
C SER A 38 13.95 11.85 -1.95
N ASN A 39 14.15 11.32 -0.76
CA ASN A 39 13.57 11.90 0.46
C ASN A 39 14.59 12.03 1.58
N THR A 40 14.33 13.03 2.42
CA THR A 40 15.00 13.15 3.71
C THR A 40 13.97 12.76 4.78
N TRP A 41 14.30 11.77 5.60
CA TRP A 41 13.35 11.23 6.58
C TRP A 41 13.35 12.00 7.90
N PRO A 42 12.20 12.18 8.54
CA PRO A 42 10.88 11.73 8.08
C PRO A 42 10.36 12.58 6.93
N ALA A 43 9.49 12.00 6.12
CA ALA A 43 8.93 12.68 4.95
C ALA A 43 7.46 12.34 4.77
N ILE A 44 6.71 13.27 4.18
CA ILE A 44 5.32 13.00 3.83
C ILE A 44 5.31 12.19 2.55
N TYR A 45 4.57 11.07 2.58
CA TYR A 45 4.44 10.20 1.42
C TYR A 45 2.97 10.10 1.02
N LEU A 46 2.70 10.14 -0.27
CA LEU A 46 1.35 9.99 -0.81
C LEU A 46 1.15 8.54 -1.27
N PHE A 47 0.29 7.83 -0.57
CA PHE A 47 -0.18 6.52 -1.03
C PHE A 47 -1.43 6.71 -1.88
N LYS A 48 -1.52 5.97 -2.96
CA LYS A 48 -2.70 5.97 -3.81
C LYS A 48 -3.12 4.55 -4.10
N PHE A 49 -4.37 4.23 -3.75
CA PHE A 49 -4.91 2.89 -3.92
C PHE A 49 -6.25 2.96 -4.64
N ILE A 50 -6.56 1.91 -5.37
CA ILE A 50 -7.89 1.71 -5.93
C ILE A 50 -8.40 0.37 -5.43
N VAL A 51 -9.60 0.37 -4.87
CA VAL A 51 -10.23 -0.85 -4.35
C VAL A 51 -11.64 -0.98 -4.91
N PRO A 52 -12.16 -2.21 -5.02
CA PRO A 52 -13.58 -2.40 -5.29
C PRO A 52 -14.40 -1.74 -4.18
N THR A 53 -15.45 -1.04 -4.55
CA THR A 53 -16.29 -0.33 -3.57
C THR A 53 -17.05 -1.29 -2.68
N GLU A 54 -17.30 -2.50 -3.14
CA GLU A 54 -17.98 -3.55 -2.38
C GLU A 54 -17.21 -3.93 -1.13
N SER A 55 -17.94 -4.45 -0.15
CA SER A 55 -17.37 -4.93 1.11
C SER A 55 -16.73 -3.79 1.92
N ASP A 56 -15.87 -4.16 2.85
CA ASP A 56 -15.23 -3.24 3.78
C ASP A 56 -13.86 -2.75 3.29
N ASN A 57 -13.62 -2.82 1.97
CA ASN A 57 -12.30 -2.52 1.42
C ASN A 57 -11.79 -1.14 1.78
N VAL A 58 -12.63 -0.12 1.64
CA VAL A 58 -12.25 1.26 1.98
C VAL A 58 -11.92 1.36 3.46
N LYS A 59 -12.75 0.79 4.31
CA LYS A 59 -12.51 0.77 5.77
C LYS A 59 -11.23 0.04 6.11
N ARG A 60 -10.93 -1.04 5.43
CA ARG A 60 -9.71 -1.81 5.68
C ARG A 60 -8.47 -1.00 5.34
N VAL A 61 -8.50 -0.26 4.23
CA VAL A 61 -7.39 0.63 3.89
C VAL A 61 -7.26 1.73 4.93
N GLU A 62 -8.37 2.36 5.30
CA GLU A 62 -8.35 3.42 6.32
C GLU A 62 -7.78 2.91 7.64
N SER A 63 -8.19 1.71 8.05
CA SER A 63 -7.70 1.11 9.29
C SER A 63 -6.20 0.85 9.31
N ALA A 64 -5.63 0.54 8.16
CA ALA A 64 -4.20 0.33 8.05
C ALA A 64 -3.38 1.59 8.35
N PHE A 65 -4.00 2.76 8.25
CA PHE A 65 -3.36 4.05 8.51
C PHE A 65 -3.90 4.75 9.76
N ASP A 66 -4.63 4.03 10.60
CA ASP A 66 -5.13 4.58 11.85
C ASP A 66 -3.99 5.00 12.78
N CYS A 67 -4.24 6.06 13.55
CA CYS A 67 -3.30 6.58 14.54
C CYS A 67 -1.97 7.06 13.97
N MET A 68 -1.90 7.31 12.67
CA MET A 68 -0.69 7.81 12.03
C MET A 68 -0.75 9.29 11.67
N GLY A 69 -1.87 9.94 11.95
CA GLY A 69 -2.06 11.33 11.55
C GLY A 69 -2.25 11.48 10.03
N ALA A 70 -2.71 10.44 9.38
CA ALA A 70 -2.88 10.44 7.93
C ALA A 70 -4.08 11.28 7.50
N VAL A 71 -3.95 11.97 6.37
CA VAL A 71 -5.05 12.66 5.72
C VAL A 71 -5.54 11.79 4.59
N ILE A 72 -6.77 11.30 4.69
CA ILE A 72 -7.33 10.33 3.77
C ILE A 72 -8.45 10.97 2.94
N ASN A 73 -8.34 10.88 1.63
CA ASN A 73 -9.37 11.34 0.70
C ASN A 73 -9.82 10.18 -0.16
N THR A 74 -11.12 10.04 -0.35
CA THR A 74 -11.68 8.96 -1.15
C THR A 74 -12.53 9.54 -2.28
N ARG A 75 -12.58 8.83 -3.40
CA ARG A 75 -13.38 9.22 -4.54
C ARG A 75 -13.89 7.99 -5.28
N LYS A 76 -15.21 7.90 -5.44
CA LYS A 76 -15.81 6.80 -6.19
C LYS A 76 -15.65 7.04 -7.68
N SER A 77 -15.50 5.95 -8.44
CA SER A 77 -15.54 6.02 -9.90
C SER A 77 -16.94 6.40 -10.38
N LYS A 78 -17.07 6.75 -11.67
CA LYS A 78 -18.35 7.11 -12.25
C LYS A 78 -19.41 6.04 -12.08
N THR A 79 -19.03 4.79 -12.21
CA THR A 79 -19.95 3.66 -12.06
C THR A 79 -20.15 3.26 -10.61
N GLY A 80 -19.37 3.79 -9.70
CA GLY A 80 -19.39 3.42 -8.29
C GLY A 80 -18.79 2.06 -7.98
N LYS A 81 -18.21 1.38 -8.96
CA LYS A 81 -17.64 0.04 -8.77
C LYS A 81 -16.31 0.06 -8.06
N PHE A 82 -15.56 1.15 -8.19
CA PHE A 82 -14.24 1.30 -7.59
C PHE A 82 -14.16 2.60 -6.81
N THR A 83 -13.31 2.61 -5.80
CA THR A 83 -13.04 3.79 -5.00
C THR A 83 -11.54 4.02 -4.99
N SER A 84 -11.12 5.24 -5.34
CA SER A 84 -9.71 5.62 -5.19
C SER A 84 -9.52 6.23 -3.81
N ILE A 85 -8.39 5.93 -3.20
CA ILE A 85 -8.05 6.38 -1.86
C ILE A 85 -6.67 7.02 -1.93
N SER A 86 -6.60 8.30 -1.53
CA SER A 86 -5.33 9.03 -1.48
C SER A 86 -5.02 9.30 -0.01
N ILE A 87 -3.81 8.95 0.41
CA ILE A 87 -3.41 9.03 1.81
C ILE A 87 -2.09 9.78 1.91
N ASP A 88 -2.12 10.96 2.52
CA ASP A 88 -0.92 11.72 2.86
C ASP A 88 -0.56 11.42 4.30
N VAL A 89 0.61 10.88 4.52
CA VAL A 89 1.04 10.48 5.85
C VAL A 89 2.54 10.64 6.00
N THR A 90 2.98 11.08 7.18
CA THR A 90 4.40 11.20 7.48
C THR A 90 4.96 9.82 7.78
N MET A 91 5.99 9.45 7.02
CA MET A 91 6.67 8.16 7.17
C MET A 91 8.06 8.40 7.72
N LYS A 92 8.50 7.54 8.62
CA LYS A 92 9.79 7.71 9.27
C LYS A 92 10.96 7.23 8.41
N ASP A 93 10.73 6.28 7.52
CA ASP A 93 11.75 5.74 6.62
C ASP A 93 11.11 4.95 5.47
N SER A 94 11.94 4.51 4.54
CA SER A 94 11.47 3.75 3.38
C SER A 94 10.94 2.38 3.76
N GLN A 95 11.46 1.78 4.81
CA GLN A 95 10.99 0.48 5.27
C GLN A 95 9.53 0.55 5.74
N GLU A 96 9.17 1.62 6.44
CA GLU A 96 7.79 1.82 6.88
C GLU A 96 6.82 1.90 5.69
N ILE A 97 7.25 2.55 4.60
CA ILE A 97 6.45 2.62 3.38
C ILE A 97 6.24 1.22 2.79
N VAL A 98 7.30 0.44 2.68
CA VAL A 98 7.22 -0.93 2.17
C VAL A 98 6.31 -1.78 3.04
N ASP A 99 6.43 -1.66 4.35
CA ASP A 99 5.60 -2.41 5.30
C ASP A 99 4.12 -2.09 5.10
N LYS A 100 3.78 -0.83 4.84
CA LYS A 100 2.39 -0.44 4.57
C LYS A 100 1.87 -1.03 3.26
N TYR A 101 2.67 -1.03 2.22
CA TYR A 101 2.27 -1.67 0.97
C TYR A 101 1.99 -3.15 1.19
N LEU A 102 2.83 -3.83 1.95
CA LEU A 102 2.62 -5.25 2.25
C LEU A 102 1.36 -5.47 3.08
N GLU A 103 1.13 -4.61 4.05
CA GLU A 103 -0.04 -4.70 4.92
C GLU A 103 -1.34 -4.60 4.13
N VAL A 104 -1.46 -3.60 3.25
CA VAL A 104 -2.70 -3.41 2.49
C VAL A 104 -2.84 -4.39 1.33
N SER A 105 -1.77 -5.05 0.93
CA SER A 105 -1.81 -6.01 -0.18
C SER A 105 -2.68 -7.22 0.11
N THR A 106 -3.07 -7.44 1.37
CA THR A 106 -4.00 -8.51 1.74
C THR A 106 -5.44 -8.22 1.33
N ILE A 107 -5.73 -6.97 0.98
CA ILE A 107 -7.09 -6.56 0.59
C ILE A 107 -7.36 -7.01 -0.84
N GLU A 108 -8.43 -7.77 -1.03
CA GLU A 108 -8.78 -8.33 -2.33
C GLU A 108 -9.07 -7.23 -3.36
N GLY A 109 -8.43 -7.33 -4.51
CA GLY A 109 -8.68 -6.41 -5.62
C GLY A 109 -8.03 -5.05 -5.49
N ILE A 110 -7.23 -4.81 -4.45
CA ILE A 110 -6.54 -3.53 -4.30
C ILE A 110 -5.46 -3.37 -5.37
N VAL A 111 -5.34 -2.16 -5.90
CA VAL A 111 -4.28 -1.77 -6.82
C VAL A 111 -3.58 -0.55 -6.25
N SER A 112 -2.26 -0.59 -6.21
CA SER A 112 -1.44 0.55 -5.79
C SER A 112 -0.98 1.32 -7.02
N LEU A 113 -1.06 2.62 -6.95
CA LEU A 113 -0.65 3.50 -8.05
C LEU A 113 0.61 4.26 -7.71
#